data_9827a17ead67d7d5bee360659a7d72bc
#
_entry.id   9827a17ead67d7d5bee360659a7d72bc
#
_cell.length_a   1.000
_cell.length_b   1.000
_cell.length_c   1.000
_cell.angle_alpha   90.00
_cell.angle_beta   90.00
_cell.angle_gamma   90.00
#
_symmetry.space_group_name_H-M   'P 1'
#
loop_
_entity.id
_entity.type
_entity.pdbx_description
1 polymer ?
#
loop_
_entity_poly.entity_id
_entity_poly.type
_entity_poly.pdbx_seq_one_letter_code
_entity_poly.pdbx_strand_id
1 'polypeptide(L)'
;MMIARYMITLFLIPLAFLTKAQSNYKEGNVVTNTGTIIKGFINYREWHKNPEQIQFKRDLKNGEVQTLTADSITRFTITGYETYDRHIVPVSMGEISFESLKEAIDTSFFIKAVFLKKMVTGDRVDLYSYTDEIKIRFYVLDKRQTLPFELVYRKSLSDGREITQLLFRQQLSRLALEYGISDASFEESVSRATYSGKDIRNIISKINTINETIISAGSRKNRKQAFFLGAGITGS
;
A
#
# COMPACT_ATOMS: atom_id res chain seq x y z
N MET A 1 41.38 38.44 -64.12
CA MET A 1 40.20 37.58 -63.88
C MET A 1 40.31 37.06 -62.44
N MET A 2 39.72 37.83 -61.48
CA MET A 2 39.79 37.52 -60.03
C MET A 2 38.56 36.72 -59.62
N ILE A 3 38.75 35.51 -59.16
CA ILE A 3 37.70 34.66 -58.62
C ILE A 3 37.57 34.97 -57.15
N ALA A 4 36.49 35.64 -56.74
CA ALA A 4 36.16 35.90 -55.32
C ALA A 4 35.67 34.62 -54.66
N ARG A 5 36.41 34.10 -53.68
CA ARG A 5 36.02 32.99 -52.82
C ARG A 5 35.10 33.52 -51.73
N TYR A 6 33.78 33.22 -51.80
CA TYR A 6 32.85 33.46 -50.71
C TYR A 6 33.06 32.36 -49.66
N MET A 7 33.61 32.71 -48.51
CA MET A 7 33.71 31.84 -47.33
C MET A 7 32.38 31.93 -46.59
N ILE A 8 31.53 30.90 -46.77
CA ILE A 8 30.28 30.75 -45.99
C ILE A 8 30.67 30.28 -44.60
N THR A 9 30.69 31.19 -43.63
CA THR A 9 30.81 30.89 -42.21
C THR A 9 29.47 30.37 -41.72
N LEU A 10 29.29 29.04 -41.63
CA LEU A 10 28.14 28.40 -41.05
C LEU A 10 28.15 28.65 -39.55
N PHE A 11 27.30 29.57 -39.08
CA PHE A 11 27.12 29.88 -37.66
C PHE A 11 26.32 28.76 -37.01
N LEU A 12 27.03 27.75 -36.41
CA LEU A 12 26.42 26.71 -35.60
C LEU A 12 25.90 27.35 -34.31
N ILE A 13 24.61 27.67 -34.30
CA ILE A 13 23.86 28.04 -33.06
C ILE A 13 23.74 26.77 -32.23
N PRO A 14 24.35 26.65 -31.03
CA PRO A 14 24.08 25.55 -30.13
C PRO A 14 22.62 25.68 -29.68
N LEU A 15 21.74 24.83 -30.20
CA LEU A 15 20.40 24.63 -29.64
C LEU A 15 20.61 24.06 -28.24
N ALA A 16 20.68 24.93 -27.24
CA ALA A 16 20.60 24.53 -25.85
C ALA A 16 19.18 23.94 -25.66
N PHE A 17 19.09 22.61 -25.79
CA PHE A 17 17.94 21.86 -25.32
C PHE A 17 17.84 22.14 -23.82
N LEU A 18 16.95 23.04 -23.45
CA LEU A 18 16.45 23.19 -22.11
C LEU A 18 15.73 21.86 -21.78
N THR A 19 16.49 20.85 -21.42
CA THR A 19 15.96 19.65 -20.78
C THR A 19 15.31 20.14 -19.50
N LYS A 20 13.99 20.32 -19.54
CA LYS A 20 13.21 20.44 -18.32
C LYS A 20 13.43 19.13 -17.61
N ALA A 21 14.32 19.12 -16.62
CA ALA A 21 14.42 18.01 -15.68
C ALA A 21 13.00 17.75 -15.17
N GLN A 22 12.41 16.63 -15.60
CA GLN A 22 11.06 16.29 -15.17
C GLN A 22 11.08 16.23 -13.64
N SER A 23 10.40 17.19 -13.03
CA SER A 23 10.28 17.23 -11.59
C SER A 23 9.53 15.99 -11.13
N ASN A 24 10.18 15.13 -10.32
CA ASN A 24 9.53 13.97 -9.72
C ASN A 24 8.52 14.36 -8.64
N TYR A 25 8.34 15.65 -8.39
CA TYR A 25 7.39 16.14 -7.41
C TYR A 25 5.95 15.96 -7.91
N LYS A 26 5.17 15.19 -7.16
CA LYS A 26 3.74 14.93 -7.40
C LYS A 26 2.93 15.63 -6.32
N GLU A 27 1.72 16.08 -6.69
CA GLU A 27 0.79 16.62 -5.71
C GLU A 27 0.50 15.59 -4.61
N GLY A 28 0.35 16.08 -3.39
CA GLY A 28 0.06 15.25 -2.24
C GLY A 28 -0.20 16.06 -0.99
N ASN A 29 -0.28 15.36 0.11
CA ASN A 29 -0.42 15.97 1.42
C ASN A 29 0.34 15.16 2.47
N VAL A 30 0.67 15.82 3.56
CA VAL A 30 1.21 15.21 4.77
C VAL A 30 0.31 15.53 5.95
N VAL A 31 0.23 14.64 6.92
CA VAL A 31 -0.48 14.85 8.19
C VAL A 31 0.57 14.91 9.29
N THR A 32 0.64 16.01 10.00
CA THR A 32 1.57 16.21 11.11
C THR A 32 1.18 15.35 12.33
N ASN A 33 2.05 15.26 13.32
CA ASN A 33 1.76 14.58 14.59
C ASN A 33 0.60 15.24 15.37
N THR A 34 0.28 16.51 15.07
CA THR A 34 -0.87 17.25 15.64
C THR A 34 -2.17 17.05 14.85
N GLY A 35 -2.15 16.22 13.79
CA GLY A 35 -3.30 15.97 12.93
C GLY A 35 -3.53 17.02 11.83
N THR A 36 -2.67 18.05 11.71
CA THR A 36 -2.82 19.09 10.70
C THR A 36 -2.46 18.54 9.31
N ILE A 37 -3.37 18.73 8.34
CA ILE A 37 -3.16 18.35 6.95
C ILE A 37 -2.48 19.51 6.22
N ILE A 38 -1.32 19.25 5.63
CA ILE A 38 -0.56 20.21 4.82
C ILE A 38 -0.51 19.71 3.38
N LYS A 39 -1.12 20.44 2.46
CA LYS A 39 -1.05 20.17 1.02
C LYS A 39 0.28 20.68 0.44
N GLY A 40 0.77 20.00 -0.59
CA GLY A 40 2.02 20.36 -1.25
C GLY A 40 2.44 19.31 -2.29
N PHE A 41 3.75 19.13 -2.41
CA PHE A 41 4.35 18.28 -3.43
C PHE A 41 5.38 17.35 -2.78
N ILE A 42 5.33 16.08 -3.14
CA ILE A 42 6.21 15.03 -2.64
C ILE A 42 7.10 14.56 -3.77
N ASN A 43 8.42 14.47 -3.54
CA ASN A 43 9.38 13.91 -4.49
C ASN A 43 9.19 12.40 -4.59
N TYR A 44 8.35 11.96 -5.55
CA TYR A 44 7.96 10.59 -5.74
C TYR A 44 8.68 9.95 -6.93
N ARG A 45 9.39 8.85 -6.67
CA ARG A 45 10.19 8.13 -7.68
C ARG A 45 9.76 6.67 -7.87
N GLU A 46 8.46 6.37 -7.65
CA GLU A 46 7.95 4.98 -7.70
C GLU A 46 8.78 4.04 -6.83
N TRP A 47 8.70 4.24 -5.53
CA TRP A 47 9.55 3.53 -4.57
C TRP A 47 9.30 2.02 -4.56
N HIS A 48 10.35 1.25 -4.84
CA HIS A 48 10.32 -0.22 -4.71
C HIS A 48 10.35 -0.67 -3.24
N LYS A 49 10.88 0.16 -2.35
CA LYS A 49 10.95 -0.04 -0.89
C LYS A 49 10.19 1.08 -0.20
N ASN A 50 9.67 0.79 0.98
CA ASN A 50 9.00 1.84 1.75
C ASN A 50 10.02 2.92 2.14
N PRO A 51 9.71 4.21 1.93
CA PRO A 51 10.63 5.28 2.25
C PRO A 51 10.77 5.44 3.77
N GLU A 52 11.99 5.65 4.26
CA GLU A 52 12.24 6.04 5.65
C GLU A 52 11.98 7.54 5.86
N GLN A 53 12.14 8.32 4.79
CA GLN A 53 11.89 9.76 4.75
C GLN A 53 11.38 10.19 3.38
N ILE A 54 10.66 11.30 3.33
CA ILE A 54 10.20 11.92 2.08
C ILE A 54 10.72 13.35 1.97
N GLN A 55 10.89 13.82 0.74
CA GLN A 55 11.10 15.24 0.46
C GLN A 55 9.76 15.88 0.09
N PHE A 56 9.42 16.94 0.80
CA PHE A 56 8.17 17.67 0.67
C PHE A 56 8.42 19.15 0.39
N LYS A 57 7.60 19.76 -0.46
CA LYS A 57 7.54 21.20 -0.72
C LYS A 57 6.11 21.70 -0.59
N ARG A 58 5.90 22.86 0.00
CA ARG A 58 4.57 23.50 0.02
C ARG A 58 4.22 24.14 -1.32
N ASP A 59 5.22 24.67 -2.01
CA ASP A 59 5.09 25.27 -3.33
C ASP A 59 6.12 24.65 -4.29
N LEU A 60 5.71 24.36 -5.51
CA LEU A 60 6.58 23.67 -6.48
C LEU A 60 7.73 24.54 -6.98
N LYS A 61 7.49 25.85 -7.14
CA LYS A 61 8.45 26.80 -7.71
C LYS A 61 9.38 27.37 -6.65
N ASN A 62 8.79 27.87 -5.56
CA ASN A 62 9.49 28.65 -4.53
C ASN A 62 9.55 27.95 -3.16
N GLY A 63 8.97 26.74 -3.04
CA GLY A 63 8.93 26.02 -1.77
C GLY A 63 10.28 25.46 -1.38
N GLU A 64 10.70 25.70 -0.14
CA GLU A 64 11.84 25.05 0.48
C GLU A 64 11.60 23.54 0.58
N VAL A 65 12.66 22.74 0.36
CA VAL A 65 12.60 21.28 0.50
C VAL A 65 12.68 20.92 1.98
N GLN A 66 11.64 20.30 2.48
CA GLN A 66 11.59 19.72 3.83
C GLN A 66 11.75 18.21 3.76
N THR A 67 12.67 17.67 4.58
CA THR A 67 12.80 16.22 4.77
C THR A 67 11.93 15.81 5.95
N LEU A 68 10.94 14.93 5.70
CA LEU A 68 9.97 14.49 6.70
C LEU A 68 10.15 12.98 6.94
N THR A 69 10.22 12.60 8.21
CA THR A 69 10.40 11.21 8.67
C THR A 69 9.16 10.72 9.43
N ALA A 70 9.17 9.45 9.82
CA ALA A 70 8.13 8.89 10.70
C ALA A 70 8.05 9.56 12.08
N ASP A 71 9.05 10.35 12.48
CA ASP A 71 9.00 11.11 13.73
C ASP A 71 8.26 12.44 13.58
N SER A 72 8.15 12.99 12.36
CA SER A 72 7.59 14.32 12.09
C SER A 72 6.15 14.29 11.56
N ILE A 73 5.74 13.20 10.91
CA ILE A 73 4.41 13.08 10.30
C ILE A 73 3.78 11.71 10.58
N THR A 74 2.44 11.66 10.63
CA THR A 74 1.67 10.43 10.86
C THR A 74 1.18 9.79 9.56
N ARG A 75 1.10 10.57 8.49
CA ARG A 75 0.63 10.09 7.16
C ARG A 75 1.19 10.97 6.07
N PHE A 76 1.39 10.38 4.90
CA PHE A 76 1.49 11.13 3.66
C PHE A 76 0.78 10.42 2.52
N THR A 77 0.29 11.21 1.56
CA THR A 77 -0.44 10.72 0.39
C THR A 77 0.11 11.38 -0.86
N ILE A 78 0.45 10.59 -1.86
CA ILE A 78 0.73 11.04 -3.23
C ILE A 78 -0.58 10.89 -4.00
N THR A 79 -1.19 12.01 -4.38
CA THR A 79 -2.52 12.04 -5.00
C THR A 79 -2.56 11.20 -6.28
N GLY A 80 -3.49 10.25 -6.34
CA GLY A 80 -3.64 9.34 -7.47
C GLY A 80 -2.64 8.16 -7.52
N TYR A 81 -1.75 8.04 -6.53
CA TYR A 81 -0.74 6.99 -6.47
C TYR A 81 -0.82 6.16 -5.18
N GLU A 82 -0.28 6.66 -4.08
CA GLU A 82 -0.02 5.88 -2.87
C GLU A 82 -0.31 6.68 -1.60
N THR A 83 -0.72 5.96 -0.57
CA THR A 83 -0.86 6.49 0.80
C THR A 83 -0.04 5.64 1.75
N TYR A 84 0.63 6.30 2.68
CA TYR A 84 1.43 5.69 3.71
C TYR A 84 1.01 6.21 5.08
N ASP A 85 0.76 5.29 6.01
CA ASP A 85 0.47 5.60 7.40
C ASP A 85 1.67 5.23 8.28
N ARG A 86 2.00 6.09 9.22
CA ARG A 86 3.00 5.79 10.25
C ARG A 86 2.44 4.82 11.27
N HIS A 87 3.18 3.76 11.52
CA HIS A 87 2.91 2.83 12.61
C HIS A 87 4.21 2.45 13.33
N ILE A 88 4.10 2.18 14.64
CA ILE A 88 5.19 1.57 15.41
C ILE A 88 4.88 0.08 15.47
N VAL A 89 5.67 -0.74 14.79
CA VAL A 89 5.41 -2.16 14.62
C VAL A 89 6.67 -3.00 14.80
N PRO A 90 6.54 -4.27 15.21
CA PRO A 90 7.62 -5.24 15.06
C PRO A 90 7.84 -5.50 13.56
N VAL A 91 9.09 -5.37 13.13
CA VAL A 91 9.56 -5.66 11.77
C VAL A 91 10.41 -6.91 11.83
N SER A 92 9.91 -8.03 11.33
CA SER A 92 10.62 -9.32 11.36
C SER A 92 11.88 -9.29 10.49
N MET A 93 12.98 -9.91 10.94
CA MET A 93 14.30 -9.83 10.31
C MET A 93 14.71 -11.10 9.56
N GLY A 94 13.95 -12.20 9.73
CA GLY A 94 14.27 -13.46 9.06
C GLY A 94 14.27 -13.33 7.55
N GLU A 95 15.34 -13.79 6.91
CA GLU A 95 15.54 -13.85 5.47
C GLU A 95 14.55 -14.81 4.79
N ILE A 96 14.32 -14.60 3.50
CA ILE A 96 13.49 -15.47 2.66
C ILE A 96 14.17 -15.90 1.36
N SER A 97 15.35 -15.32 1.04
CA SER A 97 16.18 -15.72 -0.09
C SER A 97 16.92 -17.00 0.26
N PHE A 98 16.89 -18.00 -0.60
CA PHE A 98 17.48 -19.32 -0.36
C PHE A 98 18.96 -19.23 0.08
N GLU A 99 19.72 -18.34 -0.55
CA GLU A 99 21.16 -18.15 -0.29
C GLU A 99 21.44 -17.61 1.13
N SER A 100 20.46 -16.97 1.76
CA SER A 100 20.59 -16.36 3.09
C SER A 100 19.87 -17.14 4.19
N LEU A 101 19.21 -18.27 3.84
CA LEU A 101 18.50 -19.09 4.83
C LEU A 101 19.46 -19.77 5.80
N LYS A 102 19.02 -19.88 7.05
CA LYS A 102 19.71 -20.58 8.15
C LYS A 102 18.97 -21.85 8.51
N GLU A 103 19.67 -22.80 9.16
CA GLU A 103 19.08 -24.04 9.67
C GLU A 103 17.98 -23.78 10.71
N ALA A 104 18.17 -22.78 11.57
CA ALA A 104 17.16 -22.38 12.55
C ALA A 104 16.24 -21.29 11.96
N ILE A 105 14.95 -21.39 12.28
CA ILE A 105 13.97 -20.35 11.96
C ILE A 105 14.33 -19.07 12.71
N ASP A 106 14.57 -18.00 11.96
CA ASP A 106 14.80 -16.68 12.53
C ASP A 106 13.46 -16.02 12.90
N THR A 107 13.27 -15.80 14.21
CA THR A 107 12.09 -15.16 14.79
C THR A 107 12.40 -13.74 15.28
N SER A 108 13.58 -13.23 15.05
CA SER A 108 14.01 -11.90 15.49
C SER A 108 13.21 -10.78 14.81
N PHE A 109 13.06 -9.67 15.52
CA PHE A 109 12.41 -8.48 15.03
C PHE A 109 12.94 -7.22 15.72
N PHE A 110 12.77 -6.07 15.08
CA PHE A 110 12.97 -4.75 15.69
C PHE A 110 11.66 -3.99 15.74
N ILE A 111 11.37 -3.32 16.85
CA ILE A 111 10.26 -2.37 16.93
C ILE A 111 10.71 -1.06 16.33
N LYS A 112 10.06 -0.64 15.24
CA LYS A 112 10.39 0.59 14.50
C LYS A 112 9.15 1.41 14.20
N ALA A 113 9.30 2.75 14.20
CA ALA A 113 8.35 3.65 13.57
C ALA A 113 8.62 3.63 12.06
N VAL A 114 7.66 3.15 11.28
CA VAL A 114 7.79 3.02 9.82
C VAL A 114 6.56 3.55 9.11
N PHE A 115 6.73 3.92 7.85
CA PHE A 115 5.64 4.22 6.95
C PHE A 115 5.16 2.94 6.27
N LEU A 116 3.99 2.45 6.65
CA LEU A 116 3.34 1.31 6.01
C LEU A 116 2.53 1.79 4.80
N LYS A 117 2.77 1.20 3.62
CA LYS A 117 1.99 1.47 2.42
C LYS A 117 0.59 0.88 2.55
N LYS A 118 -0.43 1.71 2.43
CA LYS A 118 -1.81 1.28 2.50
C LYS A 118 -2.21 0.56 1.20
N MET A 119 -2.68 -0.67 1.32
CA MET A 119 -3.09 -1.51 0.19
C MET A 119 -4.61 -1.66 0.09
N VAL A 120 -5.29 -1.75 1.23
CA VAL A 120 -6.76 -1.85 1.34
C VAL A 120 -7.20 -1.00 2.51
N THR A 121 -8.26 -0.24 2.29
CA THR A 121 -9.03 0.42 3.36
C THR A 121 -10.40 -0.25 3.42
N GLY A 122 -10.78 -0.72 4.60
CA GLY A 122 -12.07 -1.35 4.82
C GLY A 122 -12.71 -0.95 6.13
N ASP A 123 -13.97 -1.30 6.31
CA ASP A 123 -14.72 -0.98 7.53
C ASP A 123 -14.29 -1.86 8.72
N ARG A 124 -13.82 -3.07 8.44
CA ARG A 124 -13.38 -4.04 9.44
C ARG A 124 -11.87 -4.07 9.62
N VAL A 125 -11.15 -4.14 8.50
CA VAL A 125 -9.69 -4.29 8.50
C VAL A 125 -9.06 -3.47 7.39
N ASP A 126 -7.91 -2.86 7.70
CA ASP A 126 -7.00 -2.29 6.71
C ASP A 126 -5.85 -3.25 6.43
N LEU A 127 -5.38 -3.27 5.19
CA LEU A 127 -4.17 -3.99 4.79
C LEU A 127 -3.08 -3.01 4.43
N TYR A 128 -1.88 -3.30 4.92
CA TYR A 128 -0.66 -2.56 4.61
C TYR A 128 0.44 -3.48 4.10
N SER A 129 1.43 -2.91 3.41
CA SER A 129 2.69 -3.57 3.12
C SER A 129 3.88 -2.74 3.61
N TYR A 130 4.97 -3.42 3.92
CA TYR A 130 6.27 -2.84 4.21
C TYR A 130 7.35 -3.65 3.50
N THR A 131 8.11 -2.98 2.64
CA THR A 131 9.22 -3.58 1.88
C THR A 131 10.51 -2.84 2.23
N ASP A 132 11.51 -3.59 2.64
CA ASP A 132 12.87 -3.11 2.88
C ASP A 132 13.90 -3.92 2.06
N GLU A 133 15.16 -3.92 2.47
CA GLU A 133 16.24 -4.68 1.83
C GLU A 133 16.07 -6.19 1.97
N ILE A 134 15.40 -6.64 3.04
CA ILE A 134 15.29 -8.05 3.40
C ILE A 134 14.13 -8.70 2.65
N LYS A 135 12.91 -8.13 2.79
CA LYS A 135 11.69 -8.73 2.23
C LYS A 135 10.50 -7.79 2.24
N ILE A 136 9.43 -8.19 1.55
CA ILE A 136 8.10 -7.62 1.74
C ILE A 136 7.42 -8.26 2.95
N ARG A 137 6.71 -7.45 3.74
CA ARG A 137 5.84 -7.88 4.85
C ARG A 137 4.46 -7.28 4.68
N PHE A 138 3.45 -8.01 5.13
CA PHE A 138 2.08 -7.52 5.14
C PHE A 138 1.60 -7.37 6.58
N TYR A 139 0.89 -6.28 6.85
CA TYR A 139 0.32 -5.96 8.15
C TYR A 139 -1.18 -5.78 8.03
N VAL A 140 -1.92 -6.26 9.00
CA VAL A 140 -3.36 -6.09 9.11
C VAL A 140 -3.69 -5.26 10.33
N LEU A 141 -4.44 -4.18 10.14
CA LEU A 141 -5.05 -3.41 11.24
C LEU A 141 -6.52 -3.79 11.34
N ASP A 142 -6.86 -4.58 12.33
CA ASP A 142 -8.23 -4.79 12.77
C ASP A 142 -8.76 -3.50 13.40
N LYS A 143 -9.88 -2.96 12.92
CA LYS A 143 -10.45 -1.69 13.41
C LYS A 143 -10.86 -1.73 14.89
N ARG A 144 -10.95 -2.92 15.48
CA ARG A 144 -11.17 -3.12 16.93
C ARG A 144 -9.87 -2.96 17.72
N GLN A 145 -8.71 -2.91 17.04
CA GLN A 145 -7.38 -2.80 17.63
C GLN A 145 -6.74 -1.46 17.28
N THR A 146 -5.73 -1.07 18.03
CA THR A 146 -4.99 0.19 17.81
C THR A 146 -3.72 0.00 16.99
N LEU A 147 -3.17 -1.20 16.94
CA LEU A 147 -1.90 -1.51 16.29
C LEU A 147 -2.08 -2.61 15.23
N PRO A 148 -1.45 -2.46 14.06
CA PRO A 148 -1.42 -3.52 13.07
C PRO A 148 -0.48 -4.65 13.51
N PHE A 149 -0.80 -5.88 13.12
CA PHE A 149 0.04 -7.05 13.31
C PHE A 149 0.57 -7.58 11.97
N GLU A 150 1.79 -8.12 11.99
CA GLU A 150 2.41 -8.72 10.81
C GLU A 150 1.79 -10.08 10.50
N LEU A 151 1.45 -10.31 9.24
CA LEU A 151 1.11 -11.61 8.70
C LEU A 151 2.41 -12.41 8.54
N VAL A 152 2.57 -13.45 9.36
CA VAL A 152 3.86 -14.15 9.53
C VAL A 152 4.10 -15.13 8.40
N TYR A 153 5.21 -14.92 7.69
CA TYR A 153 5.77 -15.80 6.68
C TYR A 153 7.28 -15.98 6.97
N ARG A 154 7.73 -17.20 7.13
CA ARG A 154 9.13 -17.50 7.46
C ARG A 154 9.65 -18.66 6.64
N LYS A 155 10.95 -18.64 6.38
CA LYS A 155 11.68 -19.71 5.75
C LYS A 155 12.90 -20.08 6.58
N SER A 156 13.32 -21.32 6.50
CA SER A 156 14.56 -21.85 7.08
C SER A 156 15.05 -23.03 6.24
N LEU A 157 16.21 -23.54 6.54
CA LEU A 157 16.69 -24.82 6.04
C LEU A 157 16.45 -25.92 7.09
N SER A 158 16.31 -27.16 6.66
CA SER A 158 16.42 -28.36 7.47
C SER A 158 17.05 -29.44 6.59
N ASP A 159 18.21 -29.90 6.97
CA ASP A 159 19.01 -30.84 6.19
C ASP A 159 19.20 -30.36 4.72
N GLY A 160 19.53 -29.09 4.56
CA GLY A 160 19.72 -28.43 3.25
C GLY A 160 18.46 -28.26 2.41
N ARG A 161 17.26 -28.53 2.96
CA ARG A 161 15.97 -28.34 2.29
C ARG A 161 15.23 -27.13 2.85
N GLU A 162 14.59 -26.38 1.97
CA GLU A 162 13.77 -25.25 2.38
C GLU A 162 12.52 -25.71 3.12
N ILE A 163 12.31 -25.16 4.31
CA ILE A 163 11.09 -25.29 5.10
C ILE A 163 10.39 -23.93 5.14
N THR A 164 9.11 -23.92 4.81
CA THR A 164 8.30 -22.69 4.78
C THR A 164 7.21 -22.75 5.84
N GLN A 165 7.13 -21.74 6.69
CA GLN A 165 6.03 -21.53 7.64
C GLN A 165 5.03 -20.50 7.11
N LEU A 166 3.80 -20.95 6.87
CA LEU A 166 2.69 -20.16 6.32
C LEU A 166 1.71 -19.73 7.44
N LEU A 167 2.23 -19.18 8.55
CA LEU A 167 1.40 -18.80 9.69
C LEU A 167 0.37 -17.72 9.34
N PHE A 168 0.64 -16.90 8.33
CA PHE A 168 -0.30 -15.88 7.85
C PHE A 168 -1.67 -16.47 7.46
N ARG A 169 -1.72 -17.72 6.99
CA ARG A 169 -2.99 -18.39 6.66
C ARG A 169 -3.84 -18.60 7.91
N GLN A 170 -3.23 -19.13 8.98
CA GLN A 170 -3.91 -19.32 10.26
C GLN A 170 -4.37 -17.99 10.87
N GLN A 171 -3.53 -16.94 10.75
CA GLN A 171 -3.88 -15.60 11.22
C GLN A 171 -5.09 -15.03 10.46
N LEU A 172 -5.16 -15.22 9.14
CA LEU A 172 -6.29 -14.77 8.31
C LEU A 172 -7.57 -15.57 8.60
N SER A 173 -7.50 -16.91 8.73
CA SER A 173 -8.65 -17.73 9.13
C SER A 173 -9.18 -17.32 10.51
N ARG A 174 -8.28 -17.13 11.48
CA ARG A 174 -8.68 -16.68 12.82
C ARG A 174 -9.37 -15.32 12.79
N LEU A 175 -8.77 -14.35 12.06
CA LEU A 175 -9.36 -13.02 11.89
C LEU A 175 -10.76 -13.10 11.28
N ALA A 176 -10.95 -13.94 10.25
CA ALA A 176 -12.23 -14.15 9.62
C ALA A 176 -13.27 -14.72 10.58
N LEU A 177 -12.89 -15.75 11.37
CA LEU A 177 -13.76 -16.34 12.40
C LEU A 177 -14.22 -15.29 13.42
N GLU A 178 -13.33 -14.37 13.83
CA GLU A 178 -13.68 -13.27 14.75
C GLU A 178 -14.71 -12.29 14.17
N TYR A 179 -14.87 -12.26 12.83
CA TYR A 179 -15.93 -11.54 12.11
C TYR A 179 -17.10 -12.42 11.69
N GLY A 180 -17.17 -13.66 12.19
CA GLY A 180 -18.25 -14.60 11.91
C GLY A 180 -18.18 -15.22 10.50
N ILE A 181 -17.03 -15.23 9.87
CA ILE A 181 -16.79 -15.80 8.55
C ILE A 181 -16.19 -17.20 8.74
N SER A 182 -16.96 -18.25 8.42
CA SER A 182 -16.55 -19.65 8.58
C SER A 182 -16.98 -20.52 7.39
N ASP A 183 -17.21 -19.92 6.22
CA ASP A 183 -17.63 -20.68 5.06
C ASP A 183 -16.46 -21.43 4.40
N ALA A 184 -16.74 -22.62 3.85
CA ALA A 184 -15.74 -23.49 3.26
C ALA A 184 -15.02 -22.85 2.07
N SER A 185 -15.68 -21.97 1.32
CA SER A 185 -15.10 -21.30 0.15
C SER A 185 -14.08 -20.24 0.57
N PHE A 186 -14.31 -19.59 1.71
CA PHE A 186 -13.35 -18.66 2.30
C PHE A 186 -12.11 -19.42 2.78
N GLU A 187 -12.31 -20.51 3.56
CA GLU A 187 -11.18 -21.33 4.06
C GLU A 187 -10.37 -21.94 2.91
N GLU A 188 -11.01 -22.40 1.85
CA GLU A 188 -10.33 -22.87 0.65
C GLU A 188 -9.47 -21.75 0.02
N SER A 189 -9.99 -20.52 -0.04
CA SER A 189 -9.25 -19.36 -0.55
C SER A 189 -8.02 -19.05 0.30
N VAL A 190 -8.12 -19.14 1.64
CA VAL A 190 -7.00 -18.94 2.56
C VAL A 190 -5.97 -20.05 2.42
N SER A 191 -6.41 -21.33 2.36
CA SER A 191 -5.53 -22.49 2.28
C SER A 191 -4.66 -22.50 1.00
N ARG A 192 -5.18 -21.96 -0.09
CA ARG A 192 -4.47 -21.84 -1.39
C ARG A 192 -3.67 -20.55 -1.53
N ALA A 193 -3.86 -19.57 -0.65
CA ALA A 193 -3.21 -18.27 -0.79
C ALA A 193 -1.68 -18.39 -0.71
N THR A 194 -1.00 -17.68 -1.60
CA THR A 194 0.44 -17.43 -1.52
C THR A 194 0.70 -16.17 -0.68
N TYR A 195 1.93 -16.03 -0.15
CA TYR A 195 2.33 -14.80 0.53
C TYR A 195 2.60 -13.69 -0.47
N SER A 196 1.54 -13.22 -1.13
CA SER A 196 1.57 -12.20 -2.17
C SER A 196 0.55 -11.09 -1.89
N GLY A 197 0.88 -9.87 -2.35
CA GLY A 197 -0.03 -8.73 -2.20
C GLY A 197 -1.37 -8.95 -2.90
N LYS A 198 -1.43 -9.74 -3.96
CA LYS A 198 -2.66 -10.08 -4.69
C LYS A 198 -3.57 -10.97 -3.86
N ASP A 199 -3.05 -12.11 -3.37
CA ASP A 199 -3.86 -13.09 -2.66
C ASP A 199 -4.33 -12.57 -1.30
N ILE A 200 -3.42 -11.94 -0.55
CA ILE A 200 -3.74 -11.35 0.76
C ILE A 200 -4.78 -10.24 0.60
N ARG A 201 -4.65 -9.35 -0.42
CA ARG A 201 -5.66 -8.33 -0.70
C ARG A 201 -7.03 -8.94 -0.98
N ASN A 202 -7.09 -10.00 -1.78
CA ASN A 202 -8.35 -10.67 -2.10
C ASN A 202 -9.03 -11.23 -0.85
N ILE A 203 -8.26 -11.85 0.07
CA ILE A 203 -8.81 -12.38 1.33
C ILE A 203 -9.30 -11.24 2.23
N ILE A 204 -8.50 -10.18 2.41
CA ILE A 204 -8.87 -9.01 3.20
C ILE A 204 -10.12 -8.31 2.62
N SER A 205 -10.21 -8.21 1.30
CA SER A 205 -11.42 -7.66 0.66
C SER A 205 -12.66 -8.50 0.97
N LYS A 206 -12.56 -9.83 0.98
CA LYS A 206 -13.68 -10.71 1.37
C LYS A 206 -14.09 -10.49 2.83
N ILE A 207 -13.13 -10.31 3.76
CA ILE A 207 -13.44 -10.01 5.17
C ILE A 207 -14.22 -8.69 5.30
N ASN A 208 -13.90 -7.68 4.48
CA ASN A 208 -14.58 -6.38 4.48
C ASN A 208 -15.97 -6.41 3.83
N THR A 209 -16.22 -7.22 2.79
CA THR A 209 -17.41 -7.13 1.91
C THR A 209 -18.63 -7.92 2.39
N ILE A 210 -18.52 -8.79 3.39
CA ILE A 210 -19.62 -9.68 3.79
C ILE A 210 -20.88 -8.91 4.24
N ASN A 211 -20.76 -7.69 4.77
CA ASN A 211 -21.92 -6.86 5.10
C ASN A 211 -22.54 -6.14 3.89
N GLU A 212 -21.74 -5.79 2.86
CA GLU A 212 -22.27 -5.11 1.66
C GLU A 212 -23.23 -6.00 0.86
N THR A 213 -22.95 -7.31 0.80
CA THR A 213 -23.84 -8.26 0.11
C THR A 213 -25.20 -8.38 0.80
N ILE A 214 -25.23 -8.34 2.13
CA ILE A 214 -26.49 -8.39 2.92
C ILE A 214 -27.25 -7.07 2.78
N ILE A 215 -26.58 -5.92 2.84
CA ILE A 215 -27.18 -4.59 2.70
C ILE A 215 -27.70 -4.40 1.27
N SER A 216 -26.96 -4.80 0.25
CA SER A 216 -27.38 -4.68 -1.15
C SER A 216 -28.54 -5.61 -1.49
N ALA A 217 -28.60 -6.82 -0.92
CA ALA A 217 -29.72 -7.76 -1.06
C ALA A 217 -30.99 -7.23 -0.36
N GLY A 218 -30.87 -6.65 0.84
CA GLY A 218 -31.94 -5.97 1.57
C GLY A 218 -32.48 -4.75 0.83
N SER A 219 -31.60 -3.91 0.27
CA SER A 219 -31.98 -2.73 -0.51
C SER A 219 -32.70 -3.08 -1.83
N ARG A 220 -32.30 -4.17 -2.50
CA ARG A 220 -33.00 -4.67 -3.69
C ARG A 220 -34.39 -5.21 -3.38
N LYS A 221 -34.57 -5.86 -2.21
CA LYS A 221 -35.87 -6.37 -1.76
C LYS A 221 -36.84 -5.23 -1.44
N ASN A 222 -36.40 -4.18 -0.78
CA ASN A 222 -37.21 -3.00 -0.48
C ASN A 222 -37.56 -2.20 -1.75
N ARG A 223 -36.68 -2.13 -2.73
CA ARG A 223 -36.93 -1.45 -4.01
C ARG A 223 -38.00 -2.17 -4.85
N LYS A 224 -38.03 -3.52 -4.80
CA LYS A 224 -39.11 -4.32 -5.45
C LYS A 224 -40.45 -4.16 -4.76
N GLN A 225 -40.48 -4.07 -3.44
CA GLN A 225 -41.75 -3.81 -2.71
C GLN A 225 -42.28 -2.40 -2.93
N ALA A 226 -41.42 -1.38 -3.01
CA ALA A 226 -41.84 0.00 -3.34
C ALA A 226 -42.41 0.13 -4.76
N PHE A 227 -41.94 -0.69 -5.72
CA PHE A 227 -42.44 -0.67 -7.09
C PHE A 227 -43.82 -1.32 -7.21
N PHE A 228 -44.18 -2.27 -6.34
CA PHE A 228 -45.51 -2.93 -6.32
C PHE A 228 -46.58 -2.08 -5.65
N LEU A 229 -46.23 -1.16 -4.75
CA LEU A 229 -47.19 -0.26 -4.09
C LEU A 229 -47.49 1.00 -4.90
N GLY A 230 -46.69 1.33 -5.93
CA GLY A 230 -46.87 2.50 -6.78
C GLY A 230 -47.75 2.30 -8.04
N ALA A 231 -48.17 1.05 -8.36
CA ALA A 231 -48.90 0.74 -9.59
C ALA A 231 -50.43 0.55 -9.37
N GLY A 232 -50.97 0.93 -8.22
CA GLY A 232 -52.35 0.61 -7.80
C GLY A 232 -53.32 1.77 -7.67
N ILE A 233 -53.05 2.99 -8.18
CA ILE A 233 -54.04 4.08 -8.12
C ILE A 233 -54.00 4.86 -9.45
N THR A 234 -54.67 4.34 -10.49
CA THR A 234 -55.34 5.12 -11.55
C THR A 234 -56.41 4.24 -12.14
N GLY A 235 -57.68 4.53 -11.81
CA GLY A 235 -58.81 3.90 -12.45
C GLY A 235 -60.12 4.20 -11.73
N SER A 236 -60.70 5.39 -11.92
CA SER A 236 -62.12 5.70 -12.16
C SER A 236 -62.30 7.19 -12.15
#